data_27b058cc5aede38ef5fdedf6b14a38c4
#
_entry.id   27b058cc5aede38ef5fdedf6b14a38c4
#
_cell.length_a   1.000
_cell.length_b   1.000
_cell.length_c   1.000
_cell.angle_alpha   90.00
_cell.angle_beta   90.00
_cell.angle_gamma   90.00
#
_symmetry.space_group_name_H-M   'P 1'
#
loop_
_entity.id
_entity.type
_entity.pdbx_description
1 polymer ?
#
loop_
_entity_poly.entity_id
_entity_poly.type
_entity_poly.pdbx_seq_one_letter_code
_entity_poly.pdbx_strand_id
1 'polypeptide(L)'
;IRFSSDTWLQLQKLATLADAGYRAVAIDLPGLGRSKDAVAPVPVGQPAPGAFLKAVSEALGLGPAVVVSPSLSGMYSLPFLFQHGHLLKAYVPVAPICTDKFPAEQYAQIKTPTLIVYGDQDAELGQASLNNLRHLPEHQVLVLQGAGHACYLDKPEEWHRGLLAFLQQLE
;
A
#
# COMPACT_ATOMS: atom_id res chain seq x y z
N ILE A 1 -10.85 12.59 -0.30
CA ILE A 1 -10.50 11.25 -0.79
C ILE A 1 -11.14 11.07 -2.16
N ARG A 2 -10.32 10.95 -3.21
CA ARG A 2 -10.78 11.08 -4.59
C ARG A 2 -10.84 9.74 -5.34
N PHE A 3 -10.19 8.68 -4.82
CA PHE A 3 -9.95 7.46 -5.57
C PHE A 3 -10.52 6.23 -4.88
N SER A 4 -11.01 5.28 -5.68
CA SER A 4 -11.62 4.03 -5.21
C SER A 4 -11.07 2.85 -6.01
N SER A 5 -11.58 1.65 -5.76
CA SER A 5 -11.26 0.45 -6.54
C SER A 5 -11.53 0.65 -8.02
N ASP A 6 -12.58 1.42 -8.39
CA ASP A 6 -12.88 1.73 -9.79
C ASP A 6 -11.76 2.50 -10.46
N THR A 7 -11.06 3.39 -9.75
CA THR A 7 -9.89 4.08 -10.27
C THR A 7 -8.81 3.10 -10.68
N TRP A 8 -8.51 2.11 -9.84
CA TRP A 8 -7.51 1.09 -10.14
C TRP A 8 -7.92 0.23 -11.32
N LEU A 9 -9.21 -0.08 -11.45
CA LEU A 9 -9.73 -0.83 -12.59
C LEU A 9 -9.61 -0.02 -13.88
N GLN A 10 -10.01 1.25 -13.86
CA GLN A 10 -9.96 2.14 -15.02
C GLN A 10 -8.53 2.40 -15.51
N LEU A 11 -7.56 2.46 -14.60
CA LEU A 11 -6.14 2.62 -14.94
C LEU A 11 -5.48 1.31 -15.37
N GLN A 12 -6.25 0.23 -15.50
CA GLN A 12 -5.79 -1.08 -15.94
C GLN A 12 -4.75 -1.71 -15.01
N LYS A 13 -4.72 -1.29 -13.73
CA LYS A 13 -3.81 -1.85 -12.73
C LYS A 13 -4.08 -3.34 -12.54
N LEU A 14 -5.35 -3.70 -12.38
CA LEU A 14 -5.75 -5.10 -12.20
C LEU A 14 -5.46 -5.93 -13.44
N ALA A 15 -5.76 -5.41 -14.63
CA ALA A 15 -5.51 -6.10 -15.88
C ALA A 15 -4.00 -6.33 -16.11
N THR A 16 -3.18 -5.32 -15.83
CA THR A 16 -1.73 -5.41 -15.98
C THR A 16 -1.15 -6.52 -15.08
N LEU A 17 -1.61 -6.60 -13.84
CA LEU A 17 -1.17 -7.64 -12.90
C LEU A 17 -1.68 -9.01 -13.32
N ALA A 18 -2.93 -9.11 -13.77
CA ALA A 18 -3.51 -10.36 -14.24
C ALA A 18 -2.77 -10.88 -15.47
N ASP A 19 -2.42 -10.01 -16.41
CA ASP A 19 -1.66 -10.38 -17.60
C ASP A 19 -0.26 -10.90 -17.25
N ALA A 20 0.29 -10.45 -16.12
CA ALA A 20 1.58 -10.93 -15.63
C ALA A 20 1.47 -12.22 -14.79
N GLY A 21 0.26 -12.79 -14.67
CA GLY A 21 0.03 -14.05 -13.95
C GLY A 21 -0.34 -13.91 -12.49
N TYR A 22 -0.69 -12.71 -12.03
CA TYR A 22 -1.08 -12.47 -10.63
C TYR A 22 -2.60 -12.32 -10.49
N ARG A 23 -3.13 -12.84 -9.39
CA ARG A 23 -4.51 -12.55 -8.99
C ARG A 23 -4.51 -11.20 -8.28
N ALA A 24 -5.19 -10.20 -8.84
CA ALA A 24 -5.25 -8.87 -8.27
C ALA A 24 -6.65 -8.55 -7.75
N VAL A 25 -6.72 -8.02 -6.54
CA VAL A 25 -7.97 -7.63 -5.87
C VAL A 25 -7.84 -6.20 -5.38
N ALA A 26 -8.78 -5.35 -5.75
CA ALA A 26 -8.88 -3.99 -5.24
C ALA A 26 -10.15 -3.86 -4.39
N ILE A 27 -10.01 -3.28 -3.20
CA ILE A 27 -11.13 -3.12 -2.27
C ILE A 27 -11.42 -1.63 -2.03
N ASP A 28 -12.65 -1.35 -1.65
CA ASP A 28 -13.04 -0.03 -1.17
C ASP A 28 -13.09 -0.05 0.35
N LEU A 29 -12.24 0.76 0.97
CA LEU A 29 -12.19 0.89 2.42
C LEU A 29 -13.45 1.59 2.94
N PRO A 30 -13.79 1.42 4.24
CA PRO A 30 -14.97 2.09 4.82
C PRO A 30 -15.01 3.58 4.51
N GLY A 31 -16.16 4.06 4.03
CA GLY A 31 -16.36 5.45 3.65
C GLY A 31 -15.98 5.78 2.22
N LEU A 32 -15.48 4.82 1.43
CA LEU A 32 -14.99 5.05 0.07
C LEU A 32 -15.73 4.18 -0.95
N GLY A 33 -15.89 4.69 -2.16
CA GLY A 33 -16.43 3.96 -3.29
C GLY A 33 -17.72 3.23 -2.96
N ARG A 34 -17.75 1.93 -3.22
CA ARG A 34 -18.92 1.09 -2.92
C ARG A 34 -19.10 0.80 -1.43
N SER A 35 -18.12 1.16 -0.59
CA SER A 35 -18.20 1.05 0.86
C SER A 35 -18.50 2.41 1.52
N LYS A 36 -19.07 3.37 0.80
CA LYS A 36 -19.31 4.74 1.29
C LYS A 36 -20.17 4.78 2.54
N ASP A 37 -21.07 3.83 2.72
CA ASP A 37 -21.97 3.76 3.89
C ASP A 37 -21.42 2.93 5.04
N ALA A 38 -20.26 2.30 4.87
CA ALA A 38 -19.61 1.55 5.94
C ALA A 38 -18.89 2.50 6.89
N VAL A 39 -18.98 2.21 8.18
CA VAL A 39 -18.37 3.05 9.22
C VAL A 39 -16.94 2.57 9.45
N ALA A 40 -15.99 3.52 9.40
CA ALA A 40 -14.60 3.23 9.71
C ALA A 40 -14.44 2.94 11.21
N PRO A 41 -13.54 2.01 11.59
CA PRO A 41 -13.33 1.67 13.00
C PRO A 41 -12.68 2.80 13.81
N VAL A 42 -11.98 3.71 13.15
CA VAL A 42 -11.32 4.87 13.76
C VAL A 42 -11.41 6.07 12.83
N PRO A 43 -11.26 7.30 13.34
CA PRO A 43 -11.20 8.49 12.49
C PRO A 43 -10.01 8.44 11.50
N VAL A 44 -10.16 9.11 10.37
CA VAL A 44 -9.09 9.24 9.38
C VAL A 44 -7.85 9.87 10.04
N GLY A 45 -6.69 9.28 9.78
CA GLY A 45 -5.43 9.74 10.35
C GLY A 45 -5.00 9.03 11.62
N GLN A 46 -5.84 8.14 12.15
CA GLN A 46 -5.48 7.28 13.28
C GLN A 46 -5.28 5.84 12.82
N PRO A 47 -4.29 5.12 13.39
CA PRO A 47 -4.10 3.72 13.04
C PRO A 47 -5.32 2.88 13.40
N ALA A 48 -5.84 2.13 12.42
CA ALA A 48 -6.94 1.20 12.61
C ALA A 48 -6.43 -0.12 13.20
N PRO A 49 -7.30 -0.94 13.84
CA PRO A 49 -6.87 -2.26 14.30
C PRO A 49 -6.36 -3.13 13.15
N GLY A 50 -5.24 -3.81 13.33
CA GLY A 50 -4.67 -4.71 12.32
C GLY A 50 -5.61 -5.86 11.97
N ALA A 51 -6.51 -6.21 12.88
CA ALA A 51 -7.54 -7.23 12.65
C ALA A 51 -8.49 -6.87 11.52
N PHE A 52 -8.61 -5.59 11.13
CA PHE A 52 -9.50 -5.19 10.04
C PHE A 52 -9.08 -5.85 8.72
N LEU A 53 -7.84 -5.64 8.29
CA LEU A 53 -7.37 -6.25 7.03
C LEU A 53 -7.19 -7.76 7.16
N LYS A 54 -6.91 -8.27 8.36
CA LYS A 54 -6.90 -9.71 8.59
C LYS A 54 -8.27 -10.31 8.27
N ALA A 55 -9.34 -9.70 8.79
CA ALA A 55 -10.70 -10.15 8.52
C ALA A 55 -11.08 -10.06 7.04
N VAL A 56 -10.66 -8.98 6.36
CA VAL A 56 -10.89 -8.82 4.92
C VAL A 56 -10.16 -9.94 4.15
N SER A 57 -8.91 -10.19 4.49
CA SER A 57 -8.10 -11.25 3.85
C SER A 57 -8.75 -12.61 4.01
N GLU A 58 -9.23 -12.93 5.20
CA GLU A 58 -9.92 -14.19 5.48
C GLU A 58 -11.24 -14.29 4.71
N ALA A 59 -12.03 -13.22 4.70
CA ALA A 59 -13.32 -13.19 3.99
C ALA A 59 -13.16 -13.38 2.48
N LEU A 60 -12.06 -12.92 1.90
CA LEU A 60 -11.77 -13.06 0.47
C LEU A 60 -10.98 -14.32 0.15
N GLY A 61 -10.65 -15.12 1.15
CA GLY A 61 -9.89 -16.36 0.94
C GLY A 61 -8.49 -16.13 0.43
N LEU A 62 -7.86 -15.02 0.82
CA LEU A 62 -6.49 -14.68 0.41
C LEU A 62 -5.49 -15.36 1.35
N GLY A 63 -4.52 -16.06 0.79
CA GLY A 63 -3.33 -16.48 1.52
C GLY A 63 -2.38 -15.31 1.72
N PRO A 64 -1.11 -15.56 2.10
CA PRO A 64 -0.13 -14.49 2.16
C PRO A 64 -0.06 -13.76 0.83
N ALA A 65 -0.23 -12.44 0.85
CA ALA A 65 -0.41 -11.62 -0.33
C ALA A 65 0.52 -10.42 -0.31
N VAL A 66 0.77 -9.87 -1.49
CA VAL A 66 1.41 -8.56 -1.64
C VAL A 66 0.32 -7.51 -1.42
N VAL A 67 0.57 -6.59 -0.49
CA VAL A 67 -0.36 -5.51 -0.18
C VAL A 67 0.18 -4.21 -0.76
N VAL A 68 -0.55 -3.66 -1.73
CA VAL A 68 -0.27 -2.33 -2.29
C VAL A 68 -1.16 -1.33 -1.56
N SER A 69 -0.55 -0.37 -0.87
CA SER A 69 -1.27 0.49 0.07
C SER A 69 -0.96 1.97 -0.19
N PRO A 70 -1.81 2.67 -0.96
CA PRO A 70 -1.61 4.09 -1.24
C PRO A 70 -2.28 4.97 -0.20
N SER A 71 -1.61 6.05 0.16
CA SER A 71 -2.14 7.19 0.90
C SER A 71 -2.94 6.82 2.15
N LEU A 72 -4.26 7.09 2.16
CA LEU A 72 -5.14 6.86 3.32
C LEU A 72 -5.12 5.40 3.79
N SER A 73 -4.95 4.45 2.89
CA SER A 73 -4.96 3.03 3.25
C SER A 73 -3.82 2.65 4.21
N GLY A 74 -2.82 3.51 4.38
CA GLY A 74 -1.75 3.31 5.36
C GLY A 74 -2.25 3.17 6.78
N MET A 75 -3.36 3.83 7.14
CA MET A 75 -3.94 3.70 8.47
C MET A 75 -4.45 2.28 8.77
N TYR A 76 -4.74 1.50 7.72
CA TYR A 76 -5.14 0.09 7.84
C TYR A 76 -3.98 -0.86 7.63
N SER A 77 -3.12 -0.58 6.66
CA SER A 77 -2.05 -1.51 6.26
C SER A 77 -0.88 -1.54 7.24
N LEU A 78 -0.51 -0.41 7.83
CA LEU A 78 0.60 -0.39 8.79
C LEU A 78 0.32 -1.24 10.03
N PRO A 79 -0.83 -1.08 10.72
CA PRO A 79 -1.14 -1.99 11.83
C PRO A 79 -1.20 -3.46 11.42
N PHE A 80 -1.72 -3.75 10.23
CA PHE A 80 -1.75 -5.09 9.67
C PHE A 80 -0.33 -5.65 9.48
N LEU A 81 0.57 -4.85 8.94
CA LEU A 81 1.98 -5.21 8.77
C LEU A 81 2.63 -5.57 10.11
N PHE A 82 2.42 -4.75 11.14
CA PHE A 82 3.04 -4.96 12.46
C PHE A 82 2.43 -6.12 13.22
N GLN A 83 1.11 -6.30 13.15
CA GLN A 83 0.40 -7.30 13.95
C GLN A 83 0.29 -8.65 13.25
N HIS A 84 0.22 -8.67 11.93
CA HIS A 84 -0.04 -9.86 11.12
C HIS A 84 0.91 -9.97 9.93
N GLY A 85 2.18 -9.65 10.12
CA GLY A 85 3.17 -9.64 9.04
C GLY A 85 3.31 -10.97 8.31
N HIS A 86 3.00 -12.07 8.96
CA HIS A 86 3.03 -13.40 8.35
C HIS A 86 1.97 -13.57 7.23
N LEU A 87 0.96 -12.70 7.19
CA LEU A 87 -0.06 -12.69 6.14
C LEU A 87 0.33 -11.84 4.94
N LEU A 88 1.47 -11.13 5.00
CA LEU A 88 2.00 -10.35 3.89
C LEU A 88 3.20 -11.04 3.28
N LYS A 89 3.11 -11.35 1.99
CA LYS A 89 4.24 -11.81 1.20
C LYS A 89 5.22 -10.66 0.93
N ALA A 90 4.68 -9.47 0.73
CA ALA A 90 5.43 -8.23 0.57
C ALA A 90 4.51 -7.03 0.81
N TYR A 91 5.11 -5.87 1.02
CA TYR A 91 4.40 -4.63 1.27
C TYR A 91 4.86 -3.56 0.28
N VAL A 92 3.89 -2.89 -0.35
CA VAL A 92 4.17 -1.82 -1.34
C VAL A 92 3.40 -0.56 -0.91
N PRO A 93 3.92 0.20 0.05
CA PRO A 93 3.32 1.47 0.45
C PRO A 93 3.60 2.55 -0.59
N VAL A 94 2.56 3.29 -0.96
CA VAL A 94 2.65 4.38 -1.93
C VAL A 94 2.27 5.69 -1.22
N ALA A 95 3.26 6.41 -0.71
CA ALA A 95 3.10 7.62 0.09
C ALA A 95 1.98 7.48 1.14
N PRO A 96 2.03 6.47 2.03
CA PRO A 96 0.95 6.22 2.98
C PRO A 96 0.93 7.22 4.12
N ILE A 97 -0.26 7.45 4.69
CA ILE A 97 -0.40 8.21 5.92
C ILE A 97 -0.02 7.34 7.14
N CYS A 98 0.09 7.95 8.30
CA CYS A 98 0.32 7.29 9.60
C CYS A 98 1.71 6.70 9.80
N THR A 99 2.67 6.93 8.91
CA THR A 99 4.02 6.39 9.09
C THR A 99 4.72 6.95 10.34
N ASP A 100 4.36 8.15 10.77
CA ASP A 100 4.89 8.82 11.96
C ASP A 100 4.29 8.31 13.28
N LYS A 101 3.27 7.44 13.21
CA LYS A 101 2.60 6.88 14.40
C LYS A 101 3.35 5.70 15.01
N PHE A 102 4.44 5.25 14.38
CA PHE A 102 5.20 4.08 14.80
C PHE A 102 6.68 4.44 14.92
N PRO A 103 7.39 3.97 15.96
CA PRO A 103 8.81 4.30 16.14
C PRO A 103 9.71 3.49 15.19
N ALA A 104 10.92 4.00 14.97
CA ALA A 104 11.91 3.36 14.10
C ALA A 104 12.22 1.92 14.54
N GLU A 105 12.25 1.68 15.84
CA GLU A 105 12.54 0.35 16.41
C GLU A 105 11.49 -0.68 16.02
N GLN A 106 10.23 -0.24 15.87
CA GLN A 106 9.16 -1.13 15.45
C GLN A 106 9.31 -1.51 13.98
N TYR A 107 9.66 -0.55 13.13
CA TYR A 107 9.96 -0.83 11.72
C TYR A 107 11.14 -1.79 11.59
N ALA A 108 12.17 -1.61 12.41
CA ALA A 108 13.39 -2.40 12.33
C ALA A 108 13.18 -3.89 12.60
N GLN A 109 12.08 -4.27 13.23
CA GLN A 109 11.77 -5.67 13.53
C GLN A 109 11.00 -6.38 12.42
N ILE A 110 10.55 -5.66 11.41
CA ILE A 110 9.75 -6.21 10.33
C ILE A 110 10.66 -6.87 9.28
N LYS A 111 10.34 -8.10 8.91
CA LYS A 111 11.09 -8.88 7.92
C LYS A 111 10.43 -8.93 6.55
N THR A 112 9.25 -8.34 6.41
CA THR A 112 8.50 -8.34 5.15
C THR A 112 9.22 -7.53 4.08
N PRO A 113 9.52 -8.12 2.90
CA PRO A 113 10.09 -7.35 1.78
C PRO A 113 9.18 -6.19 1.40
N THR A 114 9.77 -5.01 1.22
CA THR A 114 9.00 -3.77 1.02
C THR A 114 9.54 -2.98 -0.16
N LEU A 115 8.63 -2.49 -1.00
CA LEU A 115 8.94 -1.51 -2.04
C LEU A 115 8.26 -0.19 -1.67
N ILE A 116 9.06 0.80 -1.26
CA ILE A 116 8.57 2.13 -0.90
C ILE A 116 8.43 2.95 -2.18
N VAL A 117 7.22 3.43 -2.47
CA VAL A 117 6.92 4.15 -3.72
C VAL A 117 6.42 5.55 -3.40
N TYR A 118 6.95 6.55 -4.11
CA TYR A 118 6.41 7.92 -4.05
C TYR A 118 6.84 8.70 -5.28
N GLY A 119 6.13 9.81 -5.56
CA GLY A 119 6.50 10.74 -6.61
C GLY A 119 7.45 11.81 -6.06
N ASP A 120 8.47 12.20 -6.84
CA ASP A 120 9.45 13.18 -6.41
C ASP A 120 8.86 14.58 -6.16
N GLN A 121 7.68 14.86 -6.72
CA GLN A 121 6.95 16.11 -6.50
C GLN A 121 6.06 16.08 -5.26
N ASP A 122 5.93 14.95 -4.60
CA ASP A 122 5.20 14.81 -3.35
C ASP A 122 6.14 15.13 -2.18
N ALA A 123 6.39 16.41 -1.98
CA ALA A 123 7.39 16.90 -1.02
C ALA A 123 6.96 16.69 0.44
N GLU A 124 5.66 16.65 0.70
CA GLU A 124 5.13 16.48 2.06
C GLU A 124 5.02 15.01 2.44
N LEU A 125 3.97 14.35 1.97
CA LEU A 125 3.66 12.98 2.39
C LEU A 125 4.64 11.96 1.81
N GLY A 126 5.07 12.13 0.57
CA GLY A 126 6.05 11.22 -0.05
C GLY A 126 7.37 11.18 0.70
N GLN A 127 7.94 12.35 0.97
CA GLN A 127 9.21 12.45 1.68
C GLN A 127 9.08 12.00 3.13
N ALA A 128 7.98 12.37 3.80
CA ALA A 128 7.73 11.96 5.19
C ALA A 128 7.62 10.45 5.31
N SER A 129 6.90 9.81 4.38
CA SER A 129 6.75 8.35 4.41
C SER A 129 8.09 7.65 4.18
N LEU A 130 8.91 8.15 3.26
CA LEU A 130 10.24 7.58 3.04
C LEU A 130 11.10 7.70 4.31
N ASN A 131 11.11 8.87 4.96
CA ASN A 131 11.90 9.10 6.15
C ASN A 131 11.56 8.14 7.28
N ASN A 132 10.32 7.70 7.38
CA ASN A 132 9.88 6.75 8.39
C ASN A 132 10.06 5.30 7.93
N LEU A 133 9.62 4.98 6.73
CA LEU A 133 9.63 3.60 6.22
C LEU A 133 11.03 3.08 5.89
N ARG A 134 12.00 3.95 5.70
CA ARG A 134 13.38 3.54 5.41
C ARG A 134 14.00 2.71 6.53
N HIS A 135 13.41 2.70 7.72
CA HIS A 135 13.85 1.88 8.84
C HIS A 135 13.47 0.39 8.69
N LEU A 136 12.65 0.06 7.70
CA LEU A 136 12.37 -1.33 7.35
C LEU A 136 13.64 -2.00 6.81
N PRO A 137 14.09 -3.13 7.38
CA PRO A 137 15.36 -3.75 7.00
C PRO A 137 15.45 -4.20 5.55
N GLU A 138 14.35 -4.74 5.02
CA GLU A 138 14.32 -5.27 3.65
C GLU A 138 13.49 -4.38 2.75
N HIS A 139 14.01 -3.20 2.41
CA HIS A 139 13.29 -2.28 1.56
C HIS A 139 14.07 -1.90 0.31
N GLN A 140 13.31 -1.59 -0.73
CA GLN A 140 13.77 -0.91 -1.93
C GLN A 140 12.94 0.33 -2.11
N VAL A 141 13.43 1.30 -2.85
CA VAL A 141 12.73 2.57 -3.08
C VAL A 141 12.51 2.77 -4.56
N LEU A 142 11.27 3.09 -4.94
CA LEU A 142 10.90 3.47 -6.30
C LEU A 142 10.42 4.92 -6.28
N VAL A 143 11.23 5.82 -6.81
CA VAL A 143 10.89 7.23 -6.95
C VAL A 143 10.42 7.48 -8.37
N LEU A 144 9.22 8.01 -8.53
CA LEU A 144 8.66 8.31 -9.85
C LEU A 144 8.93 9.78 -10.19
N GLN A 145 9.82 10.00 -11.14
CA GLN A 145 10.28 11.34 -11.53
C GLN A 145 9.15 12.10 -12.22
N GLY A 146 8.93 13.35 -11.80
CA GLY A 146 7.87 14.20 -12.34
C GLY A 146 6.47 13.86 -11.83
N ALA A 147 6.34 12.97 -10.86
CA ALA A 147 5.04 12.55 -10.33
C ALA A 147 4.74 13.23 -8.99
N GLY A 148 3.47 13.57 -8.78
CA GLY A 148 2.96 14.08 -7.51
C GLY A 148 2.52 12.97 -6.56
N HIS A 149 1.61 13.30 -5.66
CA HIS A 149 1.12 12.35 -4.65
C HIS A 149 0.49 11.09 -5.28
N ALA A 150 -0.39 11.26 -6.25
CA ALA A 150 -0.98 10.14 -6.98
C ALA A 150 -0.05 9.68 -8.10
N CYS A 151 1.13 9.19 -7.73
CA CYS A 151 2.18 8.88 -8.69
C CYS A 151 1.80 7.75 -9.67
N TYR A 152 0.91 6.85 -9.26
CA TYR A 152 0.38 5.79 -10.12
C TYR A 152 -0.57 6.32 -11.21
N LEU A 153 -1.09 7.55 -11.05
CA LEU A 153 -1.85 8.27 -12.07
C LEU A 153 -0.93 9.05 -12.99
N ASP A 154 0.06 9.73 -12.40
CA ASP A 154 0.94 10.62 -13.14
C ASP A 154 1.94 9.87 -14.02
N LYS A 155 2.41 8.72 -13.53
CA LYS A 155 3.41 7.88 -14.20
C LYS A 155 3.01 6.41 -14.17
N PRO A 156 1.91 6.03 -14.83
CA PRO A 156 1.37 4.66 -14.71
C PRO A 156 2.32 3.60 -15.28
N GLU A 157 3.02 3.88 -16.36
CA GLU A 157 3.92 2.89 -16.96
C GLU A 157 5.12 2.60 -16.08
N GLU A 158 5.76 3.65 -15.55
CA GLU A 158 6.90 3.51 -14.63
C GLU A 158 6.47 2.81 -13.34
N TRP A 159 5.27 3.13 -12.86
CA TRP A 159 4.70 2.48 -11.68
C TRP A 159 4.51 0.98 -11.91
N HIS A 160 3.87 0.60 -13.02
CA HIS A 160 3.65 -0.80 -13.38
C HIS A 160 4.98 -1.54 -13.53
N ARG A 161 5.93 -0.94 -14.23
CA ARG A 161 7.23 -1.56 -14.50
C ARG A 161 8.00 -1.79 -13.21
N GLY A 162 8.03 -0.80 -12.33
CA GLY A 162 8.71 -0.90 -11.04
C GLY A 162 8.08 -1.95 -10.13
N LEU A 163 6.74 -1.99 -10.08
CA LEU A 163 6.03 -2.99 -9.29
C LEU A 163 6.27 -4.40 -9.82
N LEU A 164 6.16 -4.62 -11.12
CA LEU A 164 6.37 -5.94 -11.70
C LEU A 164 7.80 -6.44 -11.51
N ALA A 165 8.79 -5.55 -11.63
CA ALA A 165 10.18 -5.90 -11.38
C ALA A 165 10.38 -6.36 -9.94
N PHE A 166 9.77 -5.66 -8.98
CA PHE A 166 9.81 -6.04 -7.57
C PHE A 166 9.15 -7.40 -7.33
N LEU A 167 7.97 -7.62 -7.90
CA LEU A 167 7.24 -8.89 -7.73
C LEU A 167 8.04 -10.07 -8.30
N GLN A 168 8.74 -9.89 -9.41
CA GLN A 168 9.57 -10.93 -9.99
C GLN A 168 10.75 -11.30 -9.09
N GLN A 169 11.28 -10.35 -8.32
CA GLN A 169 12.35 -10.63 -7.36
C GLN A 169 11.88 -11.48 -6.18
N LEU A 170 10.58 -11.49 -5.90
CA LEU A 170 10.01 -12.26 -4.79
C LEU A 170 9.83 -13.74 -5.15
N GLU A 171 9.88 -14.08 -6.43
CA GLU A 171 9.69 -15.45 -6.91
C GLU A 171 10.92 -16.33 -6.78
#